data_07142ab61fb109dd34527cab0ed66f19
#
_entry.id   07142ab61fb109dd34527cab0ed66f19
#
_cell.length_a   1.000
_cell.length_b   1.000
_cell.length_c   1.000
_cell.angle_alpha   90.00
_cell.angle_beta   90.00
_cell.angle_gamma   90.00
#
_symmetry.space_group_name_H-M   'P 1'
#
loop_
_entity.id
_entity.type
_entity.pdbx_description
1 polymer ?
#
loop_
_entity_poly.entity_id
_entity_poly.type
_entity_poly.pdbx_seq_one_letter_code
_entity_poly.pdbx_strand_id
1 'polypeptide(L)'
;MIAYVAFSLPAHWSEKLNRLVAKWMIKLGKLTHVDYSISELNELVKPFFPQSMQIDVPVGKGLFTISEASVDIPRKSSHIEVQLHSSLDIDAIGNPLYRAHVLVILSLTPAYDKQHNTVSIGELELKSIHLINDQYAVINDSKQLLNMVLPKGVQNLITGTFKSAMGIMTAGSSDAASDYLRMYLSGSKQKVLDYHQPQLIKLIDELKHDPEFVFELDKHDWQQALFRQFGEKVVVEDRCVRFKF
;
A
#
# COMPACT_ATOMS: atom_id res chain seq x y z
N MET A 1 6.74 -9.61 17.19
CA MET A 1 7.06 -11.06 17.34
C MET A 1 7.57 -11.51 15.98
N ILE A 2 8.87 -11.42 15.75
CA ILE A 2 9.51 -11.68 14.45
C ILE A 2 9.68 -13.18 14.30
N ALA A 3 9.20 -13.69 13.19
CA ALA A 3 9.09 -15.09 12.87
C ALA A 3 10.42 -15.86 12.95
N TYR A 4 10.30 -17.09 13.35
CA TYR A 4 11.36 -18.07 13.43
C TYR A 4 12.03 -18.25 12.06
N VAL A 5 13.24 -17.77 11.96
CA VAL A 5 14.12 -18.07 10.84
C VAL A 5 14.48 -19.54 10.86
N ALA A 6 14.50 -20.19 9.71
CA ALA A 6 14.79 -21.60 9.50
C ALA A 6 16.26 -22.02 9.79
N PHE A 7 16.80 -21.54 10.89
CA PHE A 7 17.98 -22.09 11.52
C PHE A 7 17.53 -22.88 12.74
N SER A 8 17.06 -24.11 12.50
CA SER A 8 16.58 -25.01 13.53
C SER A 8 17.76 -25.63 14.29
N LEU A 9 18.27 -24.91 15.24
CA LEU A 9 19.03 -25.52 16.33
C LEU A 9 18.06 -26.32 17.21
N PRO A 10 18.55 -27.38 17.90
CA PRO A 10 17.68 -28.17 18.75
C PRO A 10 16.92 -27.32 19.75
N ALA A 11 15.60 -27.48 19.80
CA ALA A 11 14.69 -26.64 20.62
C ALA A 11 15.01 -26.62 22.13
N HIS A 12 15.79 -27.55 22.61
CA HIS A 12 16.22 -27.66 24.01
C HIS A 12 17.49 -26.89 24.37
N TRP A 13 18.16 -26.26 23.38
CA TRP A 13 19.34 -25.46 23.63
C TRP A 13 18.97 -24.09 24.17
N SER A 14 19.77 -23.60 25.11
CA SER A 14 19.58 -22.24 25.60
C SER A 14 19.92 -21.22 24.51
N GLU A 15 19.26 -20.08 24.52
CA GLU A 15 19.52 -18.97 23.60
C GLU A 15 21.02 -18.59 23.54
N LYS A 16 21.68 -18.57 24.70
CA LYS A 16 23.14 -18.29 24.79
C LYS A 16 23.97 -19.29 23.99
N LEU A 17 23.61 -20.58 24.04
CA LEU A 17 24.32 -21.62 23.30
C LEU A 17 24.04 -21.49 21.80
N ASN A 18 22.79 -21.26 21.42
CA ASN A 18 22.41 -21.04 20.02
C ASN A 18 23.18 -19.87 19.40
N ARG A 19 23.26 -18.75 20.10
CA ARG A 19 24.03 -17.57 19.70
C ARG A 19 25.52 -17.88 19.53
N LEU A 20 26.11 -18.63 20.43
CA LEU A 20 27.53 -18.99 20.37
C LEU A 20 27.82 -19.90 19.18
N VAL A 21 27.00 -20.93 18.97
CA VAL A 21 27.14 -21.85 17.84
C VAL A 21 26.94 -21.12 16.51
N ALA A 22 25.91 -20.32 16.37
CA ALA A 22 25.66 -19.52 15.16
C ALA A 22 26.85 -18.59 14.86
N LYS A 23 27.40 -17.90 15.86
CA LYS A 23 28.59 -17.05 15.71
C LYS A 23 29.80 -17.84 15.19
N TRP A 24 30.04 -19.05 15.71
CA TRP A 24 31.12 -19.92 15.23
C TRP A 24 30.87 -20.38 13.80
N MET A 25 29.63 -20.74 13.45
CA MET A 25 29.28 -21.17 12.10
C MET A 25 29.46 -20.05 11.08
N ILE A 26 29.10 -18.82 11.40
CA ILE A 26 29.34 -17.64 10.55
C ILE A 26 30.85 -17.47 10.34
N LYS A 27 31.64 -17.43 11.41
CA LYS A 27 33.11 -17.28 11.32
C LYS A 27 33.82 -18.38 10.55
N LEU A 28 33.27 -19.61 10.54
CA LEU A 28 33.80 -20.73 9.79
C LEU A 28 33.23 -20.79 8.34
N GLY A 29 32.41 -19.82 7.94
CA GLY A 29 31.75 -19.81 6.62
C GLY A 29 30.74 -20.94 6.42
N LYS A 30 30.28 -21.59 7.51
CA LYS A 30 29.25 -22.66 7.45
C LYS A 30 27.83 -22.11 7.48
N LEU A 31 27.61 -20.95 8.07
CA LEU A 31 26.38 -20.19 8.03
C LEU A 31 26.65 -18.90 7.25
N THR A 32 26.24 -18.86 6.00
CA THR A 32 26.50 -17.76 5.08
C THR A 32 25.30 -16.85 4.87
N HIS A 33 24.11 -17.31 5.20
CA HIS A 33 22.88 -16.55 5.03
C HIS A 33 21.73 -17.12 5.87
N VAL A 34 20.71 -16.29 5.97
CA VAL A 34 19.40 -16.64 6.53
C VAL A 34 18.32 -16.18 5.57
N ASP A 35 17.36 -17.02 5.27
CA ASP A 35 16.31 -16.78 4.30
C ASP A 35 14.95 -16.57 4.99
N TYR A 36 14.21 -15.57 4.50
CA TYR A 36 12.79 -15.39 4.79
C TYR A 36 11.98 -15.83 3.58
N SER A 37 11.16 -16.83 3.77
CA SER A 37 10.26 -17.34 2.76
C SER A 37 9.09 -16.38 2.50
N ILE A 38 8.42 -16.56 1.34
CA ILE A 38 7.20 -15.81 1.00
C ILE A 38 6.13 -15.96 2.10
N SER A 39 5.98 -17.16 2.67
CA SER A 39 5.02 -17.42 3.74
C SER A 39 5.32 -16.59 4.99
N GLU A 40 6.59 -16.54 5.41
CA GLU A 40 7.01 -15.75 6.57
C GLU A 40 6.83 -14.25 6.31
N LEU A 41 7.14 -13.77 5.10
CA LEU A 41 6.91 -12.37 4.73
C LEU A 41 5.41 -12.01 4.78
N ASN A 42 4.54 -12.90 4.30
CA ASN A 42 3.10 -12.68 4.38
C ASN A 42 2.60 -12.62 5.82
N GLU A 43 3.11 -13.46 6.72
CA GLU A 43 2.76 -13.37 8.15
C GLU A 43 3.26 -12.07 8.79
N LEU A 44 4.41 -11.55 8.36
CA LEU A 44 4.96 -10.30 8.88
C LEU A 44 4.14 -9.07 8.47
N VAL A 45 3.55 -9.06 7.27
CA VAL A 45 2.80 -7.88 6.80
C VAL A 45 1.35 -7.84 7.28
N LYS A 46 0.73 -8.98 7.59
CA LYS A 46 -0.67 -9.06 8.04
C LYS A 46 -1.08 -8.10 9.15
N PRO A 47 -0.28 -7.93 10.25
CA PRO A 47 -0.68 -7.08 11.37
C PRO A 47 -0.78 -5.59 11.04
N PHE A 48 -0.24 -5.16 9.90
CA PHE A 48 -0.26 -3.75 9.49
C PHE A 48 -1.56 -3.34 8.80
N PHE A 49 -2.44 -4.28 8.49
CA PHE A 49 -3.69 -4.02 7.79
C PHE A 49 -4.91 -4.36 8.66
N PRO A 50 -6.05 -3.66 8.44
CA PRO A 50 -6.31 -2.65 7.39
C PRO A 50 -5.69 -1.27 7.70
N GLN A 51 -5.40 -0.51 6.62
CA GLN A 51 -4.98 0.89 6.69
C GLN A 51 -5.91 1.76 5.85
N SER A 52 -6.25 2.95 6.35
CA SER A 52 -7.14 3.87 5.63
C SER A 52 -6.53 5.27 5.59
N MET A 53 -6.64 5.92 4.44
CA MET A 53 -6.15 7.26 4.22
C MET A 53 -7.17 8.10 3.46
N GLN A 54 -7.22 9.39 3.77
CA GLN A 54 -8.05 10.32 3.02
C GLN A 54 -7.34 10.71 1.73
N ILE A 55 -8.11 10.81 0.65
CA ILE A 55 -7.63 11.35 -0.63
C ILE A 55 -8.42 12.59 -0.99
N ASP A 56 -7.74 13.54 -1.63
CA ASP A 56 -8.35 14.76 -2.08
C ASP A 56 -9.23 14.51 -3.29
N VAL A 57 -10.48 14.93 -3.17
CA VAL A 57 -11.45 14.89 -4.26
C VAL A 57 -12.11 16.26 -4.40
N PRO A 58 -12.40 16.72 -5.62
CA PRO A 58 -13.01 18.05 -5.84
C PRO A 58 -14.39 18.20 -5.23
N VAL A 59 -15.09 17.10 -4.93
CA VAL A 59 -16.44 17.10 -4.36
C VAL A 59 -16.53 16.07 -3.25
N GLY A 60 -16.76 16.53 -2.03
CA GLY A 60 -17.00 15.62 -0.91
C GLY A 60 -15.75 15.07 -0.24
N LYS A 61 -15.71 13.78 0.03
CA LYS A 61 -14.62 13.09 0.73
C LYS A 61 -14.25 11.81 0.00
N GLY A 62 -12.97 11.58 -0.17
CA GLY A 62 -12.41 10.32 -0.66
C GLY A 62 -11.73 9.55 0.46
N LEU A 63 -11.98 8.26 0.54
CA LEU A 63 -11.32 7.33 1.46
C LEU A 63 -10.73 6.19 0.66
N PHE A 64 -9.42 6.01 0.77
CA PHE A 64 -8.73 4.86 0.22
C PHE A 64 -8.37 3.92 1.37
N THR A 65 -8.85 2.67 1.30
CA THR A 65 -8.61 1.68 2.33
C THR A 65 -7.88 0.48 1.73
N ILE A 66 -6.71 0.16 2.27
CA ILE A 66 -5.99 -1.08 1.98
C ILE A 66 -6.47 -2.10 3.01
N SER A 67 -7.22 -3.10 2.57
CA SER A 67 -7.81 -4.13 3.44
C SER A 67 -6.80 -5.20 3.80
N GLU A 68 -5.95 -5.58 2.85
CA GLU A 68 -4.92 -6.59 3.04
C GLU A 68 -3.78 -6.41 2.04
N ALA A 69 -2.62 -6.97 2.36
CA ALA A 69 -1.50 -7.08 1.44
C ALA A 69 -1.04 -8.53 1.34
N SER A 70 -0.61 -8.93 0.15
CA SER A 70 0.08 -10.19 -0.07
C SER A 70 1.41 -9.95 -0.76
N VAL A 71 2.40 -10.75 -0.35
CA VAL A 71 3.77 -10.68 -0.85
C VAL A 71 4.05 -11.89 -1.71
N ASP A 72 4.62 -11.67 -2.88
CA ASP A 72 5.20 -12.73 -3.73
C ASP A 72 6.58 -12.31 -4.23
N ILE A 73 7.37 -13.28 -4.62
CA ILE A 73 8.67 -13.08 -5.26
C ILE A 73 8.65 -13.87 -6.56
N PRO A 74 8.53 -13.20 -7.72
CA PRO A 74 8.50 -13.86 -9.01
C PRO A 74 9.77 -14.67 -9.26
N ARG A 75 9.64 -15.77 -10.01
CA ARG A 75 10.80 -16.61 -10.33
C ARG A 75 11.86 -15.79 -11.08
N LYS A 76 13.13 -15.91 -10.64
CA LYS A 76 14.29 -15.20 -11.20
C LYS A 76 14.21 -13.68 -11.04
N SER A 77 13.39 -13.19 -10.14
CA SER A 77 13.30 -11.78 -9.78
C SER A 77 14.31 -11.43 -8.70
N SER A 78 14.79 -10.20 -8.73
CA SER A 78 15.57 -9.55 -7.66
C SER A 78 14.74 -8.57 -6.84
N HIS A 79 13.42 -8.57 -7.03
CA HIS A 79 12.48 -7.71 -6.32
C HIS A 79 11.33 -8.52 -5.71
N ILE A 80 10.69 -7.92 -4.75
CA ILE A 80 9.47 -8.40 -4.09
C ILE A 80 8.29 -7.73 -4.78
N GLU A 81 7.24 -8.49 -5.12
CA GLU A 81 5.95 -7.93 -5.51
C GLU A 81 5.02 -7.90 -4.30
N VAL A 82 4.40 -6.74 -4.07
CA VAL A 82 3.38 -6.55 -3.05
C VAL A 82 2.06 -6.24 -3.74
N GLN A 83 1.06 -7.08 -3.51
CA GLN A 83 -0.29 -6.91 -4.02
C GLN A 83 -1.16 -6.36 -2.89
N LEU A 84 -1.70 -5.15 -3.07
CA LEU A 84 -2.56 -4.47 -2.11
C LEU A 84 -4.00 -4.58 -2.58
N HIS A 85 -4.81 -5.28 -1.81
CA HIS A 85 -6.27 -5.31 -2.00
C HIS A 85 -6.87 -4.09 -1.33
N SER A 86 -7.47 -3.21 -2.12
CA SER A 86 -7.87 -1.90 -1.67
C SER A 86 -9.29 -1.55 -2.10
N SER A 87 -9.92 -0.63 -1.39
CA SER A 87 -11.14 0.04 -1.83
C SER A 87 -10.94 1.54 -1.92
N LEU A 88 -11.61 2.14 -2.88
CA LEU A 88 -11.75 3.58 -3.03
C LEU A 88 -13.23 3.92 -2.82
N ASP A 89 -13.52 4.65 -1.75
CA ASP A 89 -14.85 5.12 -1.44
C ASP A 89 -14.90 6.64 -1.58
N ILE A 90 -15.88 7.14 -2.34
CA ILE A 90 -16.09 8.58 -2.57
C ILE A 90 -17.50 8.94 -2.18
N ASP A 91 -17.61 9.86 -1.23
CA ASP A 91 -18.85 10.42 -0.76
C ASP A 91 -18.98 11.88 -1.20
N ALA A 92 -20.10 12.21 -1.81
CA ALA A 92 -20.46 13.58 -2.15
C ALA A 92 -21.62 14.04 -1.27
N ILE A 93 -21.39 15.11 -0.50
CA ILE A 93 -22.42 15.75 0.38
C ILE A 93 -23.09 14.73 1.32
N GLY A 94 -22.27 13.78 1.87
CA GLY A 94 -22.75 12.77 2.81
C GLY A 94 -23.50 11.59 2.16
N ASN A 95 -23.45 11.46 0.84
CA ASN A 95 -24.00 10.32 0.12
C ASN A 95 -22.89 9.59 -0.64
N PRO A 96 -22.90 8.24 -0.66
CA PRO A 96 -21.95 7.47 -1.43
C PRO A 96 -22.15 7.74 -2.91
N LEU A 97 -21.09 8.23 -3.57
CA LEU A 97 -21.06 8.49 -5.00
C LEU A 97 -20.47 7.32 -5.77
N TYR A 98 -19.38 6.76 -5.25
CA TYR A 98 -18.62 5.73 -5.93
C TYR A 98 -17.89 4.85 -4.94
N ARG A 99 -17.86 3.56 -5.23
CA ARG A 99 -17.04 2.57 -4.54
C ARG A 99 -16.36 1.69 -5.57
N ALA A 100 -15.06 1.51 -5.43
CA ALA A 100 -14.29 0.61 -6.28
C ALA A 100 -13.41 -0.31 -5.44
N HIS A 101 -13.26 -1.55 -5.86
CA HIS A 101 -12.24 -2.45 -5.35
C HIS A 101 -11.08 -2.48 -6.35
N VAL A 102 -9.89 -2.21 -5.86
CA VAL A 102 -8.69 -2.00 -6.67
C VAL A 102 -7.59 -2.93 -6.18
N LEU A 103 -6.91 -3.58 -7.12
CA LEU A 103 -5.67 -4.28 -6.85
C LEU A 103 -4.51 -3.39 -7.30
N VAL A 104 -3.67 -2.98 -6.34
CA VAL A 104 -2.45 -2.23 -6.62
C VAL A 104 -1.27 -3.18 -6.51
N ILE A 105 -0.44 -3.23 -7.53
CA ILE A 105 0.77 -4.06 -7.55
C ILE A 105 1.99 -3.16 -7.48
N LEU A 106 2.77 -3.34 -6.43
CA LEU A 106 4.02 -2.65 -6.19
C LEU A 106 5.19 -3.61 -6.37
N SER A 107 6.32 -3.07 -6.77
CA SER A 107 7.61 -3.76 -6.78
C SER A 107 8.53 -3.05 -5.82
N LEU A 108 9.21 -3.79 -4.96
CA LEU A 108 10.19 -3.22 -4.04
C LEU A 108 11.45 -4.08 -3.93
N THR A 109 12.56 -3.41 -3.59
CA THR A 109 13.81 -4.07 -3.21
C THR A 109 14.18 -3.69 -1.78
N PRO A 110 14.70 -4.62 -0.96
CA PRO A 110 15.22 -4.28 0.35
C PRO A 110 16.58 -3.59 0.22
N ALA A 111 16.86 -2.66 1.12
CA ALA A 111 18.17 -2.05 1.31
C ALA A 111 18.66 -2.26 2.74
N TYR A 112 19.94 -2.54 2.91
CA TYR A 112 20.60 -2.67 4.21
C TYR A 112 21.68 -1.61 4.39
N ASP A 113 21.52 -0.78 5.41
CA ASP A 113 22.56 0.15 5.86
C ASP A 113 23.33 -0.46 7.04
N LYS A 114 24.54 -0.91 6.75
CA LYS A 114 25.42 -1.52 7.75
C LYS A 114 25.91 -0.52 8.81
N GLN A 115 26.04 0.77 8.47
CA GLN A 115 26.52 1.78 9.42
C GLN A 115 25.47 2.07 10.49
N HIS A 116 24.22 2.17 10.10
CA HIS A 116 23.10 2.42 10.99
C HIS A 116 22.43 1.13 11.50
N ASN A 117 22.77 -0.02 10.91
CA ASN A 117 22.13 -1.32 11.16
C ASN A 117 20.62 -1.29 10.89
N THR A 118 20.21 -0.70 9.80
CA THR A 118 18.83 -0.59 9.39
C THR A 118 18.54 -1.34 8.10
N VAL A 119 17.35 -1.92 8.03
CA VAL A 119 16.78 -2.46 6.80
C VAL A 119 15.64 -1.54 6.38
N SER A 120 15.62 -1.13 5.14
CA SER A 120 14.62 -0.22 4.59
C SER A 120 14.19 -0.65 3.20
N ILE A 121 13.22 0.06 2.63
CA ILE A 121 12.86 -0.06 1.22
C ILE A 121 13.90 0.71 0.40
N GLY A 122 14.62 0.01 -0.49
CA GLY A 122 15.57 0.62 -1.41
C GLY A 122 14.86 1.28 -2.60
N GLU A 123 14.25 0.47 -3.43
CA GLU A 123 13.43 0.93 -4.57
C GLU A 123 11.98 0.53 -4.33
N LEU A 124 11.06 1.42 -4.66
CA LEU A 124 9.63 1.18 -4.62
C LEU A 124 9.00 1.74 -5.88
N GLU A 125 8.30 0.89 -6.63
CA GLU A 125 7.67 1.27 -7.90
C GLU A 125 6.24 0.76 -7.98
N LEU A 126 5.35 1.59 -8.51
CA LEU A 126 4.02 1.18 -8.92
C LEU A 126 4.10 0.41 -10.24
N LYS A 127 3.80 -0.89 -10.22
CA LYS A 127 3.78 -1.72 -11.44
C LYS A 127 2.45 -1.60 -12.18
N SER A 128 1.35 -1.75 -11.48
CA SER A 128 0.03 -1.66 -12.10
C SER A 128 -1.07 -1.41 -11.07
N ILE A 129 -2.19 -0.90 -11.59
CA ILE A 129 -3.45 -0.74 -10.87
C ILE A 129 -4.53 -1.43 -11.68
N HIS A 130 -5.27 -2.34 -11.04
CA HIS A 130 -6.36 -3.07 -11.67
C HIS A 130 -7.66 -2.82 -10.93
N LEU A 131 -8.68 -2.41 -11.64
CA LEU A 131 -10.03 -2.33 -11.11
C LEU A 131 -10.63 -3.74 -11.09
N ILE A 132 -10.95 -4.24 -9.90
CA ILE A 132 -11.56 -5.57 -9.72
C ILE A 132 -13.07 -5.45 -9.91
N ASN A 133 -13.66 -4.50 -9.18
CA ASN A 133 -15.11 -4.28 -9.16
C ASN A 133 -15.37 -2.82 -8.80
N ASP A 134 -16.42 -2.26 -9.36
CA ASP A 134 -16.89 -0.92 -9.01
C ASP A 134 -18.41 -0.89 -8.87
N GLN A 135 -18.87 -0.09 -7.93
CA GLN A 135 -20.27 0.22 -7.72
C GLN A 135 -20.42 1.74 -7.79
N TYR A 136 -21.12 2.20 -8.79
CA TYR A 136 -21.65 3.55 -8.76
C TYR A 136 -22.87 3.55 -7.82
N ALA A 137 -23.02 4.58 -7.00
CA ALA A 137 -24.31 4.83 -6.39
C ALA A 137 -25.32 4.73 -7.54
N VAL A 138 -26.34 3.86 -7.38
CA VAL A 138 -27.32 3.58 -8.44
C VAL A 138 -28.12 4.85 -8.68
N ILE A 139 -27.50 5.78 -9.39
CA ILE A 139 -28.13 6.97 -9.90
C ILE A 139 -28.61 6.60 -11.28
N ASN A 140 -29.64 5.73 -11.29
CA ASN A 140 -30.35 5.38 -12.50
C ASN A 140 -31.05 6.58 -13.15
N ASP A 141 -31.03 7.73 -12.48
CA ASP A 141 -31.63 8.95 -13.01
C ASP A 141 -30.76 10.16 -12.62
N SER A 142 -30.24 10.86 -13.62
CA SER A 142 -29.54 12.14 -13.45
C SER A 142 -30.36 13.19 -12.65
N LYS A 143 -31.68 13.02 -12.59
CA LYS A 143 -32.58 13.82 -11.74
C LYS A 143 -32.40 13.53 -10.25
N GLN A 144 -32.06 12.29 -9.85
CA GLN A 144 -31.81 11.96 -8.46
C GLN A 144 -30.51 12.59 -7.96
N LEU A 145 -29.45 12.62 -8.78
CA LEU A 145 -28.22 13.36 -8.46
C LEU A 145 -28.48 14.85 -8.25
N LEU A 146 -29.23 15.46 -9.20
CA LEU A 146 -29.62 16.86 -9.09
C LEU A 146 -30.43 17.12 -7.83
N ASN A 147 -31.34 16.23 -7.47
CA ASN A 147 -32.16 16.34 -6.26
C ASN A 147 -31.35 16.15 -4.95
N MET A 148 -30.28 15.33 -4.97
CA MET A 148 -29.39 15.15 -3.82
C MET A 148 -28.47 16.34 -3.61
N VAL A 149 -28.10 17.02 -4.70
CA VAL A 149 -27.11 18.10 -4.72
C VAL A 149 -27.74 19.47 -4.62
N LEU A 150 -29.01 19.63 -5.01
CA LEU A 150 -29.71 20.93 -4.97
C LEU A 150 -30.51 21.13 -3.68
N PRO A 151 -30.39 22.29 -3.01
CA PRO A 151 -31.30 22.67 -1.93
C PRO A 151 -32.76 22.63 -2.40
N LYS A 152 -33.67 22.16 -1.55
CA LYS A 152 -35.10 21.94 -1.85
C LYS A 152 -35.85 23.14 -2.46
N GLY A 153 -35.26 24.36 -2.48
CA GLY A 153 -35.84 25.56 -3.06
C GLY A 153 -35.51 25.79 -4.55
N VAL A 154 -34.58 25.05 -5.14
CA VAL A 154 -34.08 25.34 -6.50
C VAL A 154 -34.57 24.29 -7.52
N GLN A 155 -35.35 23.31 -7.06
CA GLN A 155 -35.84 22.19 -7.91
C GLN A 155 -36.73 22.63 -9.10
N ASN A 156 -37.33 23.81 -9.04
CA ASN A 156 -38.24 24.33 -10.08
C ASN A 156 -37.54 25.17 -11.19
N LEU A 157 -36.20 25.31 -11.13
CA LEU A 157 -35.45 26.09 -12.11
C LEU A 157 -34.68 25.21 -13.12
N ILE A 158 -35.05 23.93 -13.27
CA ILE A 158 -34.34 22.92 -14.06
C ILE A 158 -34.66 23.07 -15.58
N THR A 159 -34.61 24.25 -16.12
CA THR A 159 -34.56 24.47 -17.58
C THR A 159 -33.25 25.17 -18.02
N GLY A 160 -32.41 25.55 -17.06
CA GLY A 160 -31.09 26.14 -17.32
C GLY A 160 -29.98 25.12 -17.06
N THR A 161 -29.07 25.02 -17.98
CA THR A 161 -27.91 24.16 -18.05
C THR A 161 -27.33 23.69 -16.71
N PHE A 162 -27.06 22.42 -16.55
CA PHE A 162 -26.35 21.72 -15.48
C PHE A 162 -25.16 22.53 -14.89
N LYS A 163 -24.50 23.33 -15.72
CA LYS A 163 -23.41 24.24 -15.37
C LYS A 163 -23.81 25.31 -14.35
N SER A 164 -25.03 25.84 -14.44
CA SER A 164 -25.49 26.92 -13.55
C SER A 164 -25.86 26.43 -12.15
N ALA A 165 -26.36 25.19 -12.03
CA ALA A 165 -26.71 24.61 -10.74
C ALA A 165 -25.45 24.22 -9.94
N MET A 166 -24.41 23.78 -10.60
CA MET A 166 -23.11 23.43 -9.98
C MET A 166 -22.33 24.67 -9.58
N GLY A 167 -22.41 25.78 -10.32
CA GLY A 167 -21.72 27.02 -9.98
C GLY A 167 -22.18 27.65 -8.66
N ILE A 168 -23.43 27.41 -8.26
CA ILE A 168 -23.99 27.89 -6.99
C ILE A 168 -23.48 27.09 -5.79
N MET A 169 -23.10 25.82 -5.99
CA MET A 169 -22.75 24.92 -4.90
C MET A 169 -21.27 24.93 -4.51
N THR A 170 -20.40 25.34 -5.39
CA THR A 170 -18.95 25.13 -5.24
C THR A 170 -18.16 26.41 -4.98
N ALA A 171 -18.83 27.57 -4.76
CA ALA A 171 -18.20 28.81 -4.37
C ALA A 171 -16.84 29.13 -5.00
N GLY A 172 -16.72 28.88 -6.33
CA GLY A 172 -15.50 29.20 -7.08
C GLY A 172 -14.68 28.00 -7.58
N SER A 173 -15.02 26.76 -7.20
CA SER A 173 -14.39 25.52 -7.73
C SER A 173 -15.28 24.79 -8.75
N SER A 174 -16.20 25.51 -9.40
CA SER A 174 -17.30 24.92 -10.19
C SER A 174 -16.89 24.06 -11.37
N ASP A 175 -15.79 24.41 -12.05
CA ASP A 175 -15.40 23.70 -13.27
C ASP A 175 -14.74 22.35 -12.92
N ALA A 176 -13.82 22.32 -11.97
CA ALA A 176 -13.17 21.10 -11.52
C ALA A 176 -14.16 20.10 -10.90
N ALA A 177 -15.09 20.57 -10.08
CA ALA A 177 -16.15 19.74 -9.49
C ALA A 177 -17.11 19.19 -10.55
N SER A 178 -17.47 20.01 -11.54
CA SER A 178 -18.32 19.57 -12.67
C SER A 178 -17.66 18.51 -13.52
N ASP A 179 -16.39 18.70 -13.86
CA ASP A 179 -15.62 17.76 -14.69
C ASP A 179 -15.38 16.45 -13.94
N TYR A 180 -15.11 16.51 -12.63
CA TYR A 180 -14.99 15.35 -11.78
C TYR A 180 -16.27 14.51 -11.74
N LEU A 181 -17.43 15.14 -11.50
CA LEU A 181 -18.71 14.45 -11.52
C LEU A 181 -19.07 13.89 -12.90
N ARG A 182 -18.75 14.61 -13.98
CA ARG A 182 -18.95 14.11 -15.34
C ARG A 182 -18.11 12.87 -15.63
N MET A 183 -16.90 12.81 -15.10
CA MET A 183 -16.03 11.64 -15.22
C MET A 183 -16.73 10.40 -14.65
N TYR A 184 -17.29 10.49 -13.44
CA TYR A 184 -18.04 9.39 -12.83
C TYR A 184 -19.33 9.07 -13.59
N LEU A 185 -20.09 10.08 -14.02
CA LEU A 185 -21.31 9.90 -14.79
C LEU A 185 -21.07 9.29 -16.17
N SER A 186 -19.88 9.49 -16.75
CA SER A 186 -19.54 8.89 -18.04
C SER A 186 -19.39 7.37 -18.00
N GLY A 187 -19.35 6.78 -16.78
CA GLY A 187 -19.15 5.35 -16.58
C GLY A 187 -17.78 4.82 -17.03
N SER A 188 -16.85 5.72 -17.34
CA SER A 188 -15.50 5.32 -17.78
C SER A 188 -14.63 5.00 -16.59
N LYS A 189 -14.52 3.70 -16.27
CA LYS A 189 -13.66 3.16 -15.21
C LYS A 189 -12.21 3.61 -15.34
N GLN A 190 -11.70 3.61 -16.57
CA GLN A 190 -10.32 4.01 -16.84
C GLN A 190 -10.07 5.48 -16.49
N LYS A 191 -10.98 6.38 -16.81
CA LYS A 191 -10.84 7.81 -16.47
C LYS A 191 -10.78 8.05 -14.96
N VAL A 192 -11.54 7.26 -14.18
CA VAL A 192 -11.50 7.34 -12.71
C VAL A 192 -10.14 6.90 -12.18
N LEU A 193 -9.61 5.78 -12.67
CA LEU A 193 -8.28 5.31 -12.31
C LEU A 193 -7.19 6.31 -12.71
N ASP A 194 -7.23 6.80 -13.96
CA ASP A 194 -6.27 7.76 -14.49
C ASP A 194 -6.26 9.07 -13.67
N TYR A 195 -7.43 9.50 -13.19
CA TYR A 195 -7.55 10.68 -12.35
C TYR A 195 -6.86 10.51 -10.98
N HIS A 196 -7.02 9.34 -10.35
CA HIS A 196 -6.47 9.07 -9.02
C HIS A 196 -5.04 8.49 -9.03
N GLN A 197 -4.57 8.01 -10.18
CA GLN A 197 -3.24 7.44 -10.31
C GLN A 197 -2.10 8.37 -9.84
N PRO A 198 -2.08 9.69 -10.19
CA PRO A 198 -1.05 10.60 -9.69
C PRO A 198 -1.02 10.73 -8.17
N GLN A 199 -2.20 10.69 -7.51
CA GLN A 199 -2.29 10.74 -6.05
C GLN A 199 -1.72 9.46 -5.42
N LEU A 200 -2.00 8.29 -6.01
CA LEU A 200 -1.44 7.01 -5.56
C LEU A 200 0.09 6.98 -5.74
N ILE A 201 0.60 7.48 -6.85
CA ILE A 201 2.06 7.60 -7.08
C ILE A 201 2.69 8.48 -6.00
N LYS A 202 2.08 9.62 -5.69
CA LYS A 202 2.57 10.53 -4.64
C LYS A 202 2.58 9.85 -3.28
N LEU A 203 1.52 9.11 -2.92
CA LEU A 203 1.46 8.34 -1.68
C LEU A 203 2.57 7.27 -1.61
N ILE A 204 2.85 6.59 -2.71
CA ILE A 204 3.93 5.60 -2.81
C ILE A 204 5.30 6.26 -2.61
N ASP A 205 5.51 7.44 -3.19
CA ASP A 205 6.76 8.20 -3.00
C ASP A 205 6.92 8.68 -1.55
N GLU A 206 5.83 9.07 -0.89
CA GLU A 206 5.82 9.43 0.53
C GLU A 206 6.18 8.22 1.40
N LEU A 207 5.59 7.05 1.14
CA LEU A 207 5.89 5.80 1.85
C LEU A 207 7.36 5.41 1.78
N LYS A 208 8.01 5.62 0.65
CA LYS A 208 9.45 5.33 0.48
C LYS A 208 10.34 6.10 1.46
N HIS A 209 9.92 7.30 1.85
CA HIS A 209 10.66 8.18 2.74
C HIS A 209 10.14 8.18 4.19
N ASP A 210 9.12 7.39 4.46
CA ASP A 210 8.51 7.32 5.79
C ASP A 210 9.43 6.54 6.75
N PRO A 211 9.80 7.15 7.90
CA PRO A 211 10.61 6.49 8.92
C PRO A 211 10.01 5.18 9.46
N GLU A 212 8.68 4.99 9.37
CA GLU A 212 8.03 3.75 9.79
C GLU A 212 8.44 2.53 8.95
N PHE A 213 8.92 2.76 7.71
CA PHE A 213 9.48 1.71 6.84
C PHE A 213 10.99 1.52 6.97
N VAL A 214 11.62 2.15 7.96
CA VAL A 214 13.02 1.93 8.32
C VAL A 214 13.06 1.06 9.57
N PHE A 215 13.44 -0.18 9.40
CA PHE A 215 13.52 -1.14 10.49
C PHE A 215 14.94 -1.16 11.10
N GLU A 216 15.08 -0.69 12.34
CA GLU A 216 16.33 -0.82 13.08
C GLU A 216 16.44 -2.23 13.68
N LEU A 217 17.54 -2.92 13.38
CA LEU A 217 17.82 -4.25 13.91
C LEU A 217 18.01 -4.19 15.45
N ASP A 218 17.22 -4.99 16.18
CA ASP A 218 17.25 -5.00 17.64
C ASP A 218 18.54 -5.69 18.16
N LYS A 219 19.27 -4.97 19.00
CA LYS A 219 20.48 -5.51 19.66
C LYS A 219 20.16 -6.56 20.74
N HIS A 220 18.94 -6.60 21.24
CA HIS A 220 18.51 -7.54 22.28
C HIS A 220 17.97 -8.85 21.69
N ASP A 221 17.49 -8.83 20.44
CA ASP A 221 17.22 -10.05 19.70
C ASP A 221 18.55 -10.67 19.24
N TRP A 222 18.81 -11.90 19.63
CA TRP A 222 20.11 -12.52 19.36
C TRP A 222 20.40 -12.75 17.86
N GLN A 223 19.37 -12.98 17.05
CA GLN A 223 19.51 -13.20 15.61
C GLN A 223 19.83 -11.89 14.90
N GLN A 224 19.07 -10.84 15.22
CA GLN A 224 19.32 -9.50 14.70
C GLN A 224 20.68 -8.95 15.17
N ALA A 225 21.04 -9.21 16.43
CA ALA A 225 22.36 -8.83 16.94
C ALA A 225 23.51 -9.54 16.20
N LEU A 226 23.33 -10.79 15.75
CA LEU A 226 24.31 -11.47 14.89
C LEU A 226 24.39 -10.82 13.51
N PHE A 227 23.25 -10.46 12.92
CA PHE A 227 23.25 -9.79 11.62
C PHE A 227 23.86 -8.38 11.73
N ARG A 228 23.57 -7.62 12.77
CA ARG A 228 24.27 -6.34 13.06
C ARG A 228 25.79 -6.49 13.08
N GLN A 229 26.29 -7.60 13.62
CA GLN A 229 27.74 -7.82 13.80
C GLN A 229 28.42 -8.35 12.52
N PHE A 230 27.76 -9.22 11.78
CA PHE A 230 28.34 -9.99 10.70
C PHE A 230 27.65 -9.79 9.35
N GLY A 231 26.48 -9.17 9.32
CA GLY A 231 25.68 -8.98 8.12
C GLY A 231 26.41 -8.12 7.08
N GLU A 232 26.29 -8.53 5.82
CA GLU A 232 26.90 -7.84 4.68
C GLU A 232 25.85 -7.14 3.82
N LYS A 233 24.77 -7.85 3.50
CA LYS A 233 23.70 -7.34 2.63
C LYS A 233 22.41 -8.12 2.76
N VAL A 234 21.31 -7.48 2.36
CA VAL A 234 19.99 -8.10 2.19
C VAL A 234 19.67 -8.09 0.70
N VAL A 235 19.27 -9.23 0.16
CA VAL A 235 18.96 -9.40 -1.28
C VAL A 235 17.73 -10.28 -1.47
N VAL A 236 17.13 -10.17 -2.66
CA VAL A 236 16.05 -11.06 -3.08
C VAL A 236 16.61 -12.09 -4.05
N GLU A 237 16.59 -13.35 -3.67
CA GLU A 237 17.11 -14.48 -4.44
C GLU A 237 16.26 -15.73 -4.18
N ASP A 238 16.15 -16.63 -5.14
CA ASP A 238 15.54 -17.95 -4.97
C ASP A 238 14.16 -17.96 -4.32
N ARG A 239 13.35 -16.93 -4.59
CA ARG A 239 12.03 -16.73 -3.99
C ARG A 239 12.05 -16.54 -2.46
N CYS A 240 13.08 -15.95 -1.95
CA CYS A 240 13.21 -15.55 -0.55
C CYS A 240 13.91 -14.20 -0.43
N VAL A 241 13.76 -13.57 0.72
CA VAL A 241 14.61 -12.45 1.15
C VAL A 241 15.76 -13.02 1.95
N ARG A 242 16.97 -12.85 1.43
CA ARG A 242 18.18 -13.44 1.95
C ARG A 242 19.05 -12.42 2.67
N PHE A 243 19.33 -12.69 3.91
CA PHE A 243 20.25 -11.94 4.77
C PHE A 243 21.61 -12.61 4.74
N LYS A 244 22.59 -12.03 4.05
CA LYS A 244 23.95 -12.60 3.87
C LYS A 244 24.91 -12.09 4.93
N PHE A 245 25.69 -13.05 5.49
CA PHE A 245 26.77 -12.82 6.43
C PHE A 245 28.11 -12.79 5.73
#